data_4d1c95a776c021310234a6b1753f8dbf
#
_entry.id   4d1c95a776c021310234a6b1753f8dbf
#
_cell.length_a   1.000
_cell.length_b   1.000
_cell.length_c   1.000
_cell.angle_alpha   90.00
_cell.angle_beta   90.00
_cell.angle_gamma   90.00
#
_symmetry.space_group_name_H-M   'P 1'
#
loop_
_entity.id
_entity.type
_entity.pdbx_description
1 polymer ?
#
loop_
_entity_poly.entity_id
_entity_poly.type
_entity_poly.pdbx_seq_one_letter_code
_entity_poly.pdbx_strand_id
1 'polypeptide(L)'
;MPISGLVVTFRSSVTEHVETVELLRDIPEIVIGDSVGSKLAIVVDSETQRRDQEIWNTVQHLPGVIDLAVAMVVFDENDPNRK
;
A
#
# COMPACT_ATOMS: atom_id res chain seq x y z
N MET A 1 14.70 -3.89 5.74
CA MET A 1 13.31 -4.20 5.45
C MET A 1 12.60 -2.92 5.06
N PRO A 2 12.21 -2.79 3.81
CA PRO A 2 11.56 -1.56 3.36
C PRO A 2 10.13 -1.46 3.87
N ILE A 3 9.76 -0.26 4.25
CA ILE A 3 8.41 0.06 4.66
C ILE A 3 7.93 1.20 3.76
N SER A 4 6.81 1.00 3.10
CA SER A 4 6.28 1.97 2.16
C SER A 4 4.90 2.41 2.56
N GLY A 5 4.69 3.72 2.60
CA GLY A 5 3.36 4.29 2.76
C GLY A 5 2.80 4.62 1.40
N LEU A 6 1.66 4.06 1.07
CA LEU A 6 1.04 4.21 -0.23
C LEU A 6 -0.36 4.77 -0.09
N VAL A 7 -0.79 5.50 -1.11
CA VAL A 7 -2.17 5.95 -1.20
C VAL A 7 -2.77 5.31 -2.44
N VAL A 8 -3.80 4.51 -2.21
CA VAL A 8 -4.53 3.82 -3.26
C VAL A 8 -5.76 4.65 -3.60
N THR A 9 -5.89 5.03 -4.86
CA THR A 9 -7.05 5.78 -5.32
C THR A 9 -7.98 4.84 -6.06
N PHE A 10 -9.24 4.83 -5.64
CA PHE A 10 -10.27 4.00 -6.25
C PHE A 10 -11.11 4.82 -7.21
N ARG A 11 -11.85 4.12 -8.05
CA ARG A 11 -12.75 4.74 -9.02
C ARG A 11 -13.85 5.54 -8.34
N SER A 12 -14.25 5.11 -7.16
CA SER A 12 -15.29 5.76 -6.39
C SER A 12 -14.95 5.60 -4.91
N SER A 13 -15.89 5.89 -4.02
CA SER A 13 -15.64 5.82 -2.59
C SER A 13 -15.10 4.45 -2.18
N VAL A 14 -14.14 4.45 -1.27
CA VAL A 14 -13.52 3.21 -0.76
C VAL A 14 -14.59 2.27 -0.20
N THR A 15 -15.63 2.83 0.40
CA THR A 15 -16.70 2.01 0.99
C THR A 15 -17.47 1.19 -0.04
N GLU A 16 -17.35 1.53 -1.32
CA GLU A 16 -18.00 0.78 -2.39
C GLU A 16 -17.12 -0.35 -2.92
N HIS A 17 -15.89 -0.46 -2.43
CA HIS A 17 -14.92 -1.44 -2.93
C HIS A 17 -14.52 -2.40 -1.82
N VAL A 18 -15.52 -2.92 -1.10
CA VAL A 18 -15.28 -3.80 0.04
C VAL A 18 -14.49 -5.03 -0.37
N GLU A 19 -14.79 -5.60 -1.53
CA GLU A 19 -14.10 -6.80 -1.98
C GLU A 19 -12.61 -6.54 -2.21
N THR A 20 -12.29 -5.39 -2.80
CA THR A 20 -10.90 -5.06 -3.04
C THR A 20 -10.17 -4.80 -1.72
N VAL A 21 -10.82 -4.16 -0.77
CA VAL A 21 -10.23 -3.94 0.55
C VAL A 21 -9.96 -5.27 1.23
N GLU A 22 -10.88 -6.23 1.08
CA GLU A 22 -10.65 -7.56 1.65
C GLU A 22 -9.45 -8.25 0.99
N LEU A 23 -9.29 -8.09 -0.31
CA LEU A 23 -8.13 -8.64 -0.99
C LEU A 23 -6.83 -8.03 -0.45
N LEU A 24 -6.85 -6.75 -0.16
CA LEU A 24 -5.69 -6.08 0.45
C LEU A 24 -5.39 -6.66 1.82
N ARG A 25 -6.43 -6.94 2.61
CA ARG A 25 -6.24 -7.51 3.94
C ARG A 25 -5.63 -8.90 3.89
N ASP A 26 -5.84 -9.62 2.80
CA ASP A 26 -5.31 -10.97 2.66
C ASP A 26 -3.81 -10.97 2.39
N ILE A 27 -3.23 -9.82 2.06
CA ILE A 27 -1.79 -9.73 1.86
C ILE A 27 -1.16 -9.42 3.21
N PRO A 28 -0.37 -10.34 3.77
CA PRO A 28 0.11 -10.18 5.15
C PRO A 28 1.04 -8.98 5.34
N GLU A 29 1.70 -8.53 4.29
CA GLU A 29 2.62 -7.40 4.39
C GLU A 29 1.90 -6.06 4.40
N ILE A 30 0.59 -6.05 4.13
CA ILE A 30 -0.16 -4.79 4.05
C ILE A 30 -0.89 -4.52 5.35
N VAL A 31 -0.72 -3.30 5.85
CA VAL A 31 -1.50 -2.78 6.96
C VAL A 31 -2.38 -1.67 6.40
N ILE A 32 -3.68 -1.82 6.59
CA ILE A 32 -4.64 -0.86 6.05
C ILE A 32 -4.82 0.27 7.05
N GLY A 33 -4.69 1.49 6.55
CA GLY A 33 -4.88 2.68 7.35
C GLY A 33 -6.23 3.32 7.10
N ASP A 34 -6.26 4.64 7.20
CA ASP A 34 -7.50 5.39 7.07
C ASP A 34 -7.89 5.58 5.61
N SER A 35 -9.19 5.75 5.38
CA SER A 35 -9.70 6.09 4.06
C SER A 35 -10.42 7.42 4.13
N VAL A 36 -10.30 8.19 3.04
CA VAL A 36 -11.01 9.46 2.88
C VAL A 36 -11.52 9.49 1.44
N GLY A 37 -12.84 9.44 1.28
CA GLY A 37 -13.44 9.44 -0.05
C GLY A 37 -12.99 8.24 -0.85
N SER A 38 -12.34 8.49 -1.97
CA SER A 38 -11.88 7.42 -2.86
C SER A 38 -10.43 7.01 -2.59
N LYS A 39 -9.80 7.53 -1.56
CA LYS A 39 -8.40 7.26 -1.27
C LYS A 39 -8.26 6.43 -0.01
N LEU A 40 -7.36 5.46 -0.06
CA LEU A 40 -7.09 4.56 1.06
C LEU A 40 -5.59 4.56 1.32
N ALA A 41 -5.22 4.84 2.56
CA ALA A 41 -3.82 4.76 2.96
C ALA A 41 -3.49 3.33 3.37
N ILE A 42 -2.37 2.81 2.87
CA ILE A 42 -1.88 1.50 3.28
C ILE A 42 -0.40 1.60 3.56
N VAL A 43 0.09 0.68 4.38
CA VAL A 43 1.50 0.55 4.65
C VAL A 43 1.91 -0.85 4.23
N VAL A 44 2.98 -0.94 3.46
CA VAL A 44 3.53 -2.22 3.03
C VAL A 44 4.86 -2.42 3.73
N ASP A 45 4.92 -3.49 4.53
CA ASP A 45 6.13 -3.86 5.26
C ASP A 45 6.61 -5.19 4.69
N SER A 46 7.56 -5.13 3.78
CA SER A 46 8.04 -6.32 3.09
C SER A 46 9.48 -6.60 3.46
N GLU A 47 9.92 -7.83 3.21
CA GLU A 47 11.27 -8.24 3.58
C GLU A 47 12.30 -7.77 2.56
N THR A 48 11.91 -7.65 1.30
CA THR A 48 12.82 -7.28 0.24
C THR A 48 12.17 -6.27 -0.67
N GLN A 49 12.99 -5.54 -1.43
CA GLN A 49 12.47 -4.62 -2.43
C GLN A 49 11.72 -5.35 -3.53
N ARG A 50 12.16 -6.56 -3.85
CA ARG A 50 11.48 -7.34 -4.87
C ARG A 50 10.05 -7.64 -4.46
N ARG A 51 9.87 -8.10 -3.22
CA ARG A 51 8.55 -8.39 -2.70
C ARG A 51 7.70 -7.14 -2.64
N ASP A 52 8.31 -6.02 -2.26
CA ASP A 52 7.63 -4.75 -2.19
C ASP A 52 7.06 -4.37 -3.56
N GLN A 53 7.88 -4.50 -4.60
CA GLN A 53 7.45 -4.18 -5.94
C GLN A 53 6.37 -5.13 -6.45
N GLU A 54 6.46 -6.40 -6.07
CA GLU A 54 5.41 -7.37 -6.42
C GLU A 54 4.07 -6.96 -5.82
N ILE A 55 4.10 -6.52 -4.58
CA ILE A 55 2.89 -6.08 -3.90
C ILE A 55 2.33 -4.82 -4.57
N TRP A 56 3.18 -3.85 -4.87
CA TRP A 56 2.74 -2.63 -5.55
C TRP A 56 2.07 -2.99 -6.88
N ASN A 57 2.69 -3.88 -7.64
CA ASN A 57 2.14 -4.28 -8.92
C ASN A 57 0.79 -4.97 -8.76
N THR A 58 0.67 -5.83 -7.76
CA THR A 58 -0.59 -6.50 -7.46
C THR A 58 -1.67 -5.49 -7.11
N VAL A 59 -1.35 -4.54 -6.24
CA VAL A 59 -2.33 -3.55 -5.80
C VAL A 59 -2.82 -2.70 -6.96
N GLN A 60 -1.92 -2.32 -7.86
CA GLN A 60 -2.30 -1.51 -9.01
C GLN A 60 -3.30 -2.21 -9.93
N HIS A 61 -3.32 -3.52 -9.90
CA HIS A 61 -4.19 -4.30 -10.80
C HIS A 61 -5.45 -4.80 -10.12
N LEU A 62 -5.69 -4.41 -8.88
CA LEU A 62 -6.90 -4.82 -8.18
C LEU A 62 -8.12 -4.10 -8.74
N PRO A 63 -9.31 -4.75 -8.68
CA PRO A 63 -10.52 -4.14 -9.22
C PRO A 63 -10.83 -2.80 -8.55
N GLY A 64 -11.15 -1.82 -9.35
CA GLY A 64 -11.55 -0.50 -8.85
C GLY A 64 -10.39 0.45 -8.55
N VAL A 65 -9.17 -0.04 -8.57
CA VAL A 65 -8.00 0.80 -8.32
C VAL A 65 -7.62 1.51 -9.61
N ILE A 66 -7.53 2.83 -9.55
CA ILE A 66 -7.17 3.64 -10.72
C ILE A 66 -5.81 4.29 -10.58
N ASP A 67 -5.27 4.35 -9.36
CA ASP A 67 -3.96 4.98 -9.16
C ASP A 67 -3.35 4.48 -7.86
N LEU A 68 -2.02 4.48 -7.84
CA LEU A 68 -1.27 4.12 -6.66
C LEU A 68 -0.11 5.10 -6.52
N ALA A 69 -0.13 5.87 -5.46
CA ALA A 69 0.91 6.87 -5.21
C ALA A 69 1.75 6.46 -4.01
N VAL A 70 3.05 6.61 -4.14
CA VAL A 70 3.96 6.37 -3.04
C VAL A 70 4.05 7.64 -2.21
N ALA A 71 3.60 7.56 -0.97
CA ALA A 71 3.64 8.71 -0.08
C ALA A 71 4.92 8.74 0.74
N MET A 72 5.46 7.56 1.05
CA MET A 72 6.63 7.48 1.91
C MET A 72 7.32 6.14 1.71
N VAL A 73 8.64 6.16 1.74
CA VAL A 73 9.44 4.93 1.76
C VAL A 73 10.45 5.06 2.88
N VAL A 74 10.46 4.09 3.79
CA VAL A 74 11.41 4.04 4.88
C VAL A 74 12.20 2.77 4.74
N PHE A 75 13.51 2.89 4.67
CA PHE A 75 14.38 1.74 4.64
C PHE A 75 14.82 1.39 6.04
N ASP A 76 15.73 0.42 6.13
CA ASP A 76 16.22 -0.06 7.40
C ASP A 76 16.68 1.11 8.28
N GLU A 77 16.25 1.07 9.51
CA GLU A 77 16.56 2.09 10.49
C GLU A 77 18.02 2.06 10.90
N ASN A 78 18.78 1.07 10.46
CA ASN A 78 20.19 0.95 10.83
C ASN A 78 21.10 1.80 9.97
N ASP A 79 20.54 2.68 9.17
CA ASP A 79 21.35 3.60 8.38
C ASP A 79 22.16 4.50 9.31
N PRO A 80 23.48 4.39 9.29
CA PRO A 80 24.31 5.18 10.22
C PRO A 80 24.31 6.67 9.91
N ASN A 81 23.87 7.05 8.74
CA ASN A 81 23.84 8.45 8.34
C ASN A 81 22.54 9.12 8.68
N ARG A 82 21.61 8.38 9.22
CA ARG A 82 20.33 8.95 9.55
C ARG A 82 20.42 9.75 10.83
N LYS A 83 19.91 10.93 10.77
CA LYS A 83 19.96 11.83 11.92
C LYS A 83 18.59 12.09 12.48
#